data_88627a6020a65234dd968a4f60459af8
#
_entry.id   88627a6020a65234dd968a4f60459af8
#
_cell.length_a   1.000
_cell.length_b   1.000
_cell.length_c   1.000
_cell.angle_alpha   90.00
_cell.angle_beta   90.00
_cell.angle_gamma   90.00
#
_symmetry.space_group_name_H-M   'P 1'
#
loop_
_entity.id
_entity.type
_entity.pdbx_description
1 polymer ?
#
loop_
_entity_poly.entity_id
_entity_poly.type
_entity_poly.pdbx_seq_one_letter_code
_entity_poly.pdbx_strand_id
1 'polypeptide(L)'
;MINTNSKPYVLILREIERASLLKKILIENNINVIVEPLYKIQPIKFKSINFLNYQSLLITSVNTVKILSQKFSKEELNTIKTYCVGKVTEKYALEAGFNCIKTNSNSGITLAKNVIKKSTYNNKKILMIGATVLAYDPTEIFKKANLEIEKVHIYKKIPYHNLSEESLDL
;
A
#
# COMPACT_ATOMS: atom_id res chain seq x y z
N MET A 1 -19.23 36.77 -19.63
CA MET A 1 -18.88 37.19 -18.26
C MET A 1 -18.68 35.93 -17.47
N ILE A 2 -17.46 35.64 -17.03
CA ILE A 2 -17.16 34.48 -16.18
C ILE A 2 -17.75 34.80 -14.81
N ASN A 3 -18.66 33.97 -14.33
CA ASN A 3 -19.30 34.15 -13.03
C ASN A 3 -18.24 33.88 -11.92
N THR A 4 -17.65 34.96 -11.38
CA THR A 4 -16.53 34.90 -10.43
C THR A 4 -16.93 34.51 -9.00
N ASN A 5 -18.19 34.11 -8.77
CA ASN A 5 -18.72 33.77 -7.44
C ASN A 5 -18.86 32.26 -7.17
N SER A 6 -18.43 31.37 -8.07
CA SER A 6 -18.44 29.94 -7.79
C SER A 6 -17.22 29.56 -6.93
N LYS A 7 -17.47 28.92 -5.79
CA LYS A 7 -16.37 28.35 -4.97
C LYS A 7 -15.59 27.35 -5.84
N PRO A 8 -14.24 27.31 -5.71
CA PRO A 8 -13.45 26.33 -6.45
C PRO A 8 -13.82 24.91 -6.03
N TYR A 9 -13.73 23.99 -6.98
CA TYR A 9 -13.94 22.56 -6.77
C TYR A 9 -12.63 21.80 -6.83
N VAL A 10 -12.48 20.78 -5.97
CA VAL A 10 -11.39 19.81 -6.02
C VAL A 10 -11.96 18.41 -6.09
N LEU A 11 -11.62 17.69 -7.15
CA LEU A 11 -11.94 16.27 -7.32
C LEU A 11 -10.78 15.42 -6.77
N ILE A 12 -11.03 14.64 -5.71
CA ILE A 12 -10.04 13.76 -5.09
C ILE A 12 -10.22 12.32 -5.60
N LEU A 13 -9.39 11.88 -6.52
CA LEU A 13 -9.40 10.55 -7.13
C LEU A 13 -8.71 9.51 -6.23
N ARG A 14 -9.26 9.30 -5.02
CA ARG A 14 -8.63 8.44 -4.00
C ARG A 14 -9.68 7.70 -3.18
N GLU A 15 -9.29 6.57 -2.58
CA GLU A 15 -10.14 5.84 -1.62
C GLU A 15 -10.67 6.78 -0.51
N ILE A 16 -11.95 6.66 -0.18
CA ILE A 16 -12.67 7.58 0.72
C ILE A 16 -11.94 7.78 2.06
N GLU A 17 -11.52 6.70 2.72
CA GLU A 17 -10.79 6.79 4.00
C GLU A 17 -9.47 7.57 3.87
N ARG A 18 -8.76 7.39 2.76
CA ARG A 18 -7.48 8.07 2.52
C ARG A 18 -7.65 9.52 2.06
N ALA A 19 -8.82 9.89 1.58
CA ALA A 19 -9.18 11.24 1.18
C ALA A 19 -9.66 12.09 2.37
N SER A 20 -10.13 11.47 3.45
CA SER A 20 -10.88 12.12 4.55
C SER A 20 -10.17 13.33 5.16
N LEU A 21 -8.87 13.22 5.47
CA LEU A 21 -8.10 14.32 6.04
C LEU A 21 -7.95 15.49 5.05
N LEU A 22 -7.62 15.21 3.80
CA LEU A 22 -7.49 16.23 2.75
C LEU A 22 -8.83 16.88 2.47
N LYS A 23 -9.92 16.09 2.38
CA LYS A 23 -11.28 16.60 2.23
C LYS A 23 -11.62 17.59 3.35
N LYS A 24 -11.34 17.22 4.61
CA LYS A 24 -11.59 18.09 5.77
C LYS A 24 -10.85 19.42 5.66
N ILE A 25 -9.55 19.38 5.38
CA ILE A 25 -8.72 20.61 5.24
C ILE A 25 -9.26 21.51 4.13
N LEU A 26 -9.63 20.95 2.98
CA LEU A 26 -10.13 21.74 1.85
C LEU A 26 -11.48 22.39 2.18
N ILE A 27 -12.41 21.67 2.81
CA ILE A 27 -13.69 22.22 3.24
C ILE A 27 -13.51 23.36 4.25
N GLU A 28 -12.62 23.21 5.22
CA GLU A 28 -12.27 24.25 6.21
C GLU A 28 -11.70 25.52 5.53
N ASN A 29 -11.16 25.39 4.33
CA ASN A 29 -10.66 26.50 3.51
C ASN A 29 -11.67 26.97 2.43
N ASN A 30 -12.97 26.69 2.61
CA ASN A 30 -14.06 27.08 1.69
C ASN A 30 -13.92 26.53 0.27
N ILE A 31 -13.28 25.37 0.09
CA ILE A 31 -13.14 24.68 -1.20
C ILE A 31 -14.17 23.54 -1.24
N ASN A 32 -14.96 23.47 -2.30
CA ASN A 32 -15.86 22.35 -2.55
C ASN A 32 -15.06 21.10 -2.90
N VAL A 33 -15.43 19.94 -2.35
CA VAL A 33 -14.66 18.70 -2.54
C VAL A 33 -15.56 17.54 -2.88
N ILE A 34 -15.29 16.93 -4.02
CA ILE A 34 -15.86 15.65 -4.42
C ILE A 34 -14.78 14.58 -4.25
N VAL A 35 -15.12 13.48 -3.60
CA VAL A 35 -14.22 12.31 -3.48
C VAL A 35 -14.74 11.24 -4.41
N GLU A 36 -13.95 10.94 -5.45
CA GLU A 36 -14.29 9.99 -6.51
C GLU A 36 -13.24 8.88 -6.58
N PRO A 37 -13.44 7.75 -5.88
CA PRO A 37 -12.53 6.62 -5.98
C PRO A 37 -12.59 5.99 -7.39
N LEU A 38 -11.43 5.80 -8.04
CA LEU A 38 -11.38 5.19 -9.38
C LEU A 38 -11.42 3.65 -9.33
N TYR A 39 -11.26 3.04 -8.17
CA TYR A 39 -11.29 1.59 -8.00
C TYR A 39 -11.68 1.20 -6.56
N LYS A 40 -12.15 -0.02 -6.41
CA LYS A 40 -12.33 -0.68 -5.11
C LYS A 40 -11.31 -1.77 -4.90
N ILE A 41 -10.95 -2.00 -3.63
CA ILE A 41 -10.09 -3.12 -3.23
C ILE A 41 -10.96 -4.35 -3.02
N GLN A 42 -10.61 -5.44 -3.70
CA GLN A 42 -11.26 -6.73 -3.53
C GLN A 42 -10.23 -7.75 -3.03
N PRO A 43 -10.34 -8.21 -1.77
CA PRO A 43 -9.52 -9.30 -1.26
C PRO A 43 -9.71 -10.57 -2.09
N ILE A 44 -8.65 -11.36 -2.23
CA ILE A 44 -8.67 -12.67 -2.86
C ILE A 44 -8.20 -13.73 -1.86
N LYS A 45 -8.69 -14.95 -2.03
CA LYS A 45 -8.25 -16.08 -1.19
C LYS A 45 -6.77 -16.37 -1.43
N PHE A 46 -6.01 -16.57 -0.37
CA PHE A 46 -4.62 -17.01 -0.42
C PHE A 46 -4.35 -18.05 0.68
N LYS A 47 -3.33 -18.87 0.45
CA LYS A 47 -2.92 -19.90 1.41
C LYS A 47 -2.39 -19.27 2.69
N SER A 48 -2.49 -19.96 3.81
CA SER A 48 -1.84 -19.53 5.06
C SER A 48 -0.32 -19.40 4.84
N ILE A 49 0.25 -18.37 5.41
CA ILE A 49 1.68 -18.05 5.27
C ILE A 49 2.35 -18.32 6.60
N ASN A 50 3.37 -19.17 6.60
CA ASN A 50 4.27 -19.27 7.74
C ASN A 50 5.43 -18.29 7.55
N PHE A 51 5.37 -17.16 8.26
CA PHE A 51 6.37 -16.10 8.16
C PHE A 51 7.79 -16.54 8.54
N LEU A 52 7.93 -17.59 9.36
CA LEU A 52 9.24 -18.13 9.76
C LEU A 52 10.04 -18.72 8.59
N ASN A 53 9.37 -19.05 7.48
CA ASN A 53 10.04 -19.56 6.28
C ASN A 53 10.73 -18.47 5.45
N TYR A 54 10.56 -17.20 5.81
CA TYR A 54 11.09 -16.06 5.07
C TYR A 54 12.06 -15.25 5.93
N GLN A 55 13.01 -14.58 5.28
CA GLN A 55 13.95 -13.70 5.99
C GLN A 55 13.37 -12.30 6.23
N SER A 56 12.47 -11.86 5.35
CA SER A 56 11.83 -10.55 5.46
C SER A 56 10.56 -10.47 4.62
N LEU A 57 9.71 -9.50 4.97
CA LEU A 57 8.44 -9.17 4.31
C LEU A 57 8.51 -7.76 3.72
N LEU A 58 8.09 -7.61 2.46
CA LEU A 58 7.93 -6.33 1.77
C LEU A 58 6.46 -5.99 1.65
N ILE A 59 6.09 -4.79 2.10
CA ILE A 59 4.74 -4.23 1.99
C ILE A 59 4.80 -2.86 1.31
N THR A 60 4.03 -2.69 0.24
CA THR A 60 3.98 -1.45 -0.54
C THR A 60 2.68 -0.67 -0.41
N SER A 61 1.72 -1.16 0.39
CA SER A 61 0.38 -0.57 0.51
C SER A 61 -0.25 -0.80 1.88
N VAL A 62 -0.93 0.21 2.38
CA VAL A 62 -1.79 0.11 3.59
C VAL A 62 -2.86 -0.98 3.43
N ASN A 63 -3.37 -1.22 2.21
CA ASN A 63 -4.35 -2.27 1.97
C ASN A 63 -3.80 -3.68 2.28
N THR A 64 -2.51 -3.91 2.00
CA THR A 64 -1.83 -5.14 2.40
C THR A 64 -1.81 -5.29 3.93
N VAL A 65 -1.47 -4.22 4.63
CA VAL A 65 -1.45 -4.21 6.11
C VAL A 65 -2.83 -4.56 6.67
N LYS A 66 -3.89 -3.87 6.19
CA LYS A 66 -5.28 -4.10 6.63
C LYS A 66 -5.73 -5.56 6.45
N ILE A 67 -5.44 -6.14 5.28
CA ILE A 67 -5.85 -7.53 4.97
C ILE A 67 -5.07 -8.53 5.85
N LEU A 68 -3.77 -8.33 6.03
CA LEU A 68 -2.95 -9.22 6.86
C LEU A 68 -3.33 -9.13 8.34
N SER A 69 -3.59 -7.94 8.87
CA SER A 69 -3.98 -7.75 10.28
C SER A 69 -5.37 -8.31 10.61
N GLN A 70 -6.22 -8.56 9.61
CA GLN A 70 -7.49 -9.27 9.79
C GLN A 70 -7.32 -10.81 9.81
N LYS A 71 -6.22 -11.33 9.30
CA LYS A 71 -6.00 -12.76 9.11
C LYS A 71 -4.97 -13.36 10.06
N PHE A 72 -4.02 -12.58 10.53
CA PHE A 72 -2.92 -13.00 11.39
C PHE A 72 -2.91 -12.22 12.69
N SER A 73 -2.49 -12.85 13.78
CA SER A 73 -2.33 -12.19 15.08
C SER A 73 -1.12 -11.25 15.09
N LYS A 74 -1.06 -10.34 16.06
CA LYS A 74 0.09 -9.44 16.23
C LYS A 74 1.39 -10.21 16.49
N GLU A 75 1.30 -11.30 17.22
CA GLU A 75 2.42 -12.18 17.53
C GLU A 75 2.98 -12.80 16.24
N GLU A 76 2.12 -13.31 15.34
CA GLU A 76 2.54 -13.85 14.05
C GLU A 76 3.17 -12.78 13.16
N LEU A 77 2.56 -11.59 13.07
CA LEU A 77 3.05 -10.47 12.26
C LEU A 77 4.38 -9.92 12.77
N ASN A 78 4.64 -10.02 14.08
CA ASN A 78 5.89 -9.56 14.69
C ASN A 78 7.07 -10.52 14.46
N THR A 79 6.83 -11.76 14.02
CA THR A 79 7.90 -12.76 13.83
C THR A 79 8.83 -12.45 12.66
N ILE A 80 8.40 -11.60 11.70
CA ILE A 80 9.15 -11.33 10.48
C ILE A 80 9.56 -9.86 10.36
N LYS A 81 10.83 -9.62 10.02
CA LYS A 81 11.33 -8.27 9.67
C LYS A 81 10.55 -7.71 8.49
N THR A 82 9.82 -6.62 8.69
CA THR A 82 8.93 -6.04 7.68
C THR A 82 9.47 -4.72 7.16
N TYR A 83 9.51 -4.56 5.87
CA TYR A 83 9.94 -3.37 5.16
C TYR A 83 8.77 -2.74 4.39
N CYS A 84 8.51 -1.46 4.64
CA CYS A 84 7.37 -0.74 4.07
C CYS A 84 7.80 0.36 3.09
N VAL A 85 7.01 0.56 2.02
CA VAL A 85 7.12 1.76 1.18
C VAL A 85 6.32 2.88 1.81
N GLY A 86 7.01 3.99 2.10
CA GLY A 86 6.41 5.23 2.59
C GLY A 86 6.02 5.21 4.07
N LYS A 87 6.13 6.37 4.70
CA LYS A 87 5.88 6.57 6.14
C LYS A 87 4.46 6.19 6.56
N VAL A 88 3.47 6.39 5.69
CA VAL A 88 2.06 6.06 6.00
C VAL A 88 1.89 4.54 6.13
N THR A 89 2.41 3.76 5.17
CA THR A 89 2.34 2.29 5.23
C THR A 89 3.09 1.75 6.44
N GLU A 90 4.28 2.30 6.74
CA GLU A 90 5.08 1.92 7.90
C GLU A 90 4.32 2.19 9.22
N LYS A 91 3.69 3.37 9.35
CA LYS A 91 2.87 3.71 10.52
C LYS A 91 1.74 2.71 10.75
N TYR A 92 0.94 2.43 9.71
CA TYR A 92 -0.15 1.45 9.81
C TYR A 92 0.37 0.04 10.15
N ALA A 93 1.52 -0.36 9.60
CA ALA A 93 2.12 -1.66 9.91
C ALA A 93 2.58 -1.75 11.37
N LEU A 94 3.23 -0.71 11.91
CA LEU A 94 3.61 -0.65 13.33
C LEU A 94 2.39 -0.74 14.25
N GLU A 95 1.33 0.01 13.98
CA GLU A 95 0.07 -0.02 14.75
C GLU A 95 -0.60 -1.41 14.69
N ALA A 96 -0.46 -2.11 13.57
CA ALA A 96 -0.97 -3.48 13.39
C ALA A 96 -0.09 -4.57 14.02
N GLY A 97 1.08 -4.24 14.58
CA GLY A 97 1.96 -5.17 15.28
C GLY A 97 3.08 -5.77 14.43
N PHE A 98 3.35 -5.27 13.22
CA PHE A 98 4.47 -5.72 12.41
C PHE A 98 5.82 -5.26 12.97
N ASN A 99 6.84 -6.13 12.85
CA ASN A 99 8.23 -5.79 13.18
C ASN A 99 8.86 -4.95 12.05
N CYS A 100 8.54 -3.66 12.02
CA CYS A 100 8.97 -2.77 10.95
C CYS A 100 10.42 -2.32 11.07
N ILE A 101 11.18 -2.49 9.98
CA ILE A 101 12.56 -2.01 9.85
C ILE A 101 12.55 -0.69 9.08
N LYS A 102 12.94 0.37 9.74
CA LYS A 102 12.98 1.73 9.15
C LYS A 102 13.97 1.83 8.00
N THR A 103 13.49 2.27 6.83
CA THR A 103 14.30 2.41 5.62
C THR A 103 14.19 3.76 4.93
N ASN A 104 13.23 4.60 5.30
CA ASN A 104 12.90 5.86 4.62
C ASN A 104 12.68 5.71 3.10
N SER A 105 12.13 4.57 2.68
CA SER A 105 11.93 4.25 1.26
C SER A 105 10.62 4.84 0.76
N ASN A 106 10.68 5.71 -0.28
CA ASN A 106 9.52 6.37 -0.85
C ASN A 106 9.00 5.68 -2.12
N SER A 107 9.69 4.66 -2.62
CA SER A 107 9.31 3.89 -3.80
C SER A 107 9.68 2.41 -3.67
N GLY A 108 9.08 1.56 -4.51
CA GLY A 108 9.38 0.12 -4.53
C GLY A 108 10.84 -0.17 -4.86
N ILE A 109 11.44 0.60 -5.78
CA ILE A 109 12.84 0.43 -6.16
C ILE A 109 13.80 0.80 -5.02
N THR A 110 13.55 1.91 -4.31
CA THR A 110 14.37 2.30 -3.16
C THR A 110 14.21 1.31 -2.01
N LEU A 111 13.01 0.78 -1.80
CA LEU A 111 12.76 -0.28 -0.83
C LEU A 111 13.58 -1.53 -1.17
N ALA A 112 13.50 -2.03 -2.41
CA ALA A 112 14.24 -3.21 -2.85
C ALA A 112 15.75 -3.06 -2.62
N LYS A 113 16.34 -1.92 -3.02
CA LYS A 113 17.76 -1.61 -2.78
C LYS A 113 18.13 -1.61 -1.30
N ASN A 114 17.29 -1.05 -0.43
CA ASN A 114 17.52 -1.02 1.01
C ASN A 114 17.39 -2.40 1.64
N VAL A 115 16.45 -3.22 1.17
CA VAL A 115 16.30 -4.61 1.64
C VAL A 115 17.50 -5.43 1.25
N ILE A 116 17.98 -5.35 -0.01
CA ILE A 116 19.18 -6.05 -0.47
C ILE A 116 20.40 -5.74 0.42
N LYS A 117 20.62 -4.45 0.74
CA LYS A 117 21.73 -4.04 1.63
C LYS A 117 21.64 -4.61 3.04
N LYS A 118 20.44 -4.94 3.52
CA LYS A 118 20.17 -5.45 4.88
C LYS A 118 19.90 -6.95 4.92
N SER A 119 19.82 -7.60 3.75
CA SER A 119 19.57 -9.03 3.64
C SER A 119 20.83 -9.83 3.99
N THR A 120 20.61 -10.97 4.60
CA THR A 120 21.63 -11.98 4.82
C THR A 120 21.50 -13.05 3.73
N TYR A 121 22.62 -13.56 3.23
CA TYR A 121 22.63 -14.71 2.31
C TYR A 121 22.39 -15.98 3.12
N ASN A 122 21.14 -16.18 3.51
CA ASN A 122 20.64 -17.42 4.08
C ASN A 122 19.66 -18.04 3.06
N ASN A 123 19.41 -19.31 3.13
CA ASN A 123 18.54 -20.03 2.18
C ASN A 123 17.04 -19.65 2.31
N LYS A 124 16.69 -18.55 3.00
CA LYS A 124 15.32 -18.08 3.14
C LYS A 124 15.00 -17.02 2.09
N LYS A 125 13.84 -17.16 1.47
CA LYS A 125 13.31 -16.19 0.50
C LYS A 125 12.90 -14.88 1.18
N ILE A 126 12.83 -13.83 0.38
CA ILE A 126 12.14 -12.59 0.71
C ILE A 126 10.68 -12.74 0.28
N LEU A 127 9.75 -12.36 1.12
CA LEU A 127 8.33 -12.41 0.82
C LEU A 127 7.83 -11.01 0.44
N MET A 128 7.17 -10.89 -0.70
CA MET A 128 6.44 -9.68 -1.07
C MET A 128 4.95 -9.97 -1.14
N ILE A 129 4.16 -9.25 -0.35
CA ILE A 129 2.70 -9.41 -0.33
C ILE A 129 2.04 -8.14 -0.84
N GLY A 130 1.05 -8.29 -1.72
CA GLY A 130 0.37 -7.12 -2.27
C GLY A 130 -0.74 -7.42 -3.27
N ALA A 131 -0.99 -6.46 -4.15
CA ALA A 131 -1.97 -6.55 -5.22
C ALA A 131 -1.53 -7.53 -6.33
N THR A 132 -2.50 -8.00 -7.13
CA THR A 132 -2.23 -8.79 -8.35
C THR A 132 -1.43 -8.00 -9.38
N VAL A 133 -1.63 -6.69 -9.45
CA VAL A 133 -0.85 -5.77 -10.30
C VAL A 133 0.00 -4.90 -9.39
N LEU A 134 1.30 -5.02 -9.53
CA LEU A 134 2.29 -4.26 -8.76
C LEU A 134 2.67 -2.98 -9.50
N ALA A 135 2.80 -1.88 -8.79
CA ALA A 135 3.35 -0.64 -9.35
C ALA A 135 4.85 -0.77 -9.71
N TYR A 136 5.56 -1.67 -9.02
CA TYR A 136 6.94 -2.03 -9.29
C TYR A 136 7.16 -3.50 -8.95
N ASP A 137 7.73 -4.27 -9.87
CA ASP A 137 8.15 -5.66 -9.66
C ASP A 137 9.65 -5.72 -9.36
N PRO A 138 10.05 -6.06 -8.13
CA PRO A 138 11.45 -6.09 -7.74
C PRO A 138 12.19 -7.39 -8.10
N THR A 139 11.57 -8.33 -8.80
CA THR A 139 12.12 -9.68 -9.07
C THR A 139 13.52 -9.61 -9.66
N GLU A 140 13.72 -8.80 -10.70
CA GLU A 140 15.00 -8.73 -11.40
C GLU A 140 16.13 -8.14 -10.54
N ILE A 141 15.84 -7.14 -9.70
CA ILE A 141 16.87 -6.55 -8.84
C ILE A 141 17.29 -7.50 -7.72
N PHE A 142 16.36 -8.30 -7.17
CA PHE A 142 16.69 -9.34 -6.20
C PHE A 142 17.47 -10.49 -6.84
N LYS A 143 17.07 -10.94 -8.04
CA LYS A 143 17.79 -11.97 -8.79
C LYS A 143 19.24 -11.57 -9.07
N LYS A 144 19.49 -10.31 -9.52
CA LYS A 144 20.84 -9.76 -9.70
C LYS A 144 21.67 -9.73 -8.43
N ALA A 145 21.02 -9.67 -7.28
CA ALA A 145 21.67 -9.72 -5.95
C ALA A 145 21.76 -11.15 -5.38
N ASN A 146 21.47 -12.19 -6.17
CA ASN A 146 21.42 -13.60 -5.73
C ASN A 146 20.48 -13.82 -4.53
N LEU A 147 19.36 -13.11 -4.49
CA LEU A 147 18.32 -13.25 -3.48
C LEU A 147 17.02 -13.73 -4.14
N GLU A 148 16.40 -14.74 -3.54
CA GLU A 148 15.10 -15.22 -3.99
C GLU A 148 13.97 -14.39 -3.39
N ILE A 149 12.98 -14.05 -4.22
CA ILE A 149 11.75 -13.38 -3.81
C ILE A 149 10.54 -14.22 -4.18
N GLU A 150 9.62 -14.37 -3.23
CA GLU A 150 8.30 -14.97 -3.47
C GLU A 150 7.24 -13.89 -3.39
N LYS A 151 6.32 -13.88 -4.36
CA LYS A 151 5.20 -12.92 -4.42
C LYS A 151 3.89 -13.61 -4.08
N VAL A 152 3.16 -13.05 -3.13
CA VAL A 152 1.82 -13.52 -2.75
C VAL A 152 0.83 -12.39 -2.99
N HIS A 153 -0.14 -12.65 -3.86
CA HIS A 153 -1.20 -11.71 -4.17
C HIS A 153 -2.40 -11.96 -3.24
N ILE A 154 -2.86 -10.93 -2.54
CA ILE A 154 -3.93 -11.02 -1.54
C ILE A 154 -5.13 -10.13 -1.83
N TYR A 155 -5.03 -9.26 -2.85
CA TYR A 155 -6.15 -8.46 -3.34
C TYR A 155 -5.93 -8.03 -4.79
N LYS A 156 -7.02 -7.61 -5.42
CA LYS A 156 -7.02 -6.94 -6.72
C LYS A 156 -7.70 -5.58 -6.62
N LYS A 157 -7.34 -4.68 -7.53
CA LYS A 157 -8.02 -3.41 -7.73
C LYS A 157 -9.06 -3.61 -8.84
N ILE A 158 -10.31 -3.35 -8.53
CA ILE A 158 -11.40 -3.39 -9.50
C ILE A 158 -11.75 -1.96 -9.87
N PRO A 159 -11.51 -1.52 -11.10
CA PRO A 159 -11.86 -0.16 -11.51
C PRO A 159 -13.38 0.04 -11.46
N TYR A 160 -13.80 1.26 -11.18
CA TYR A 160 -15.16 1.69 -11.47
C TYR A 160 -15.23 2.08 -12.95
N HIS A 161 -16.33 1.76 -13.62
CA HIS A 161 -16.47 2.03 -15.06
C HIS A 161 -16.99 3.43 -15.34
N ASN A 162 -17.74 4.01 -14.40
CA ASN A 162 -18.34 5.32 -14.53
C ASN A 162 -17.96 6.20 -13.34
N LEU A 163 -17.87 7.49 -13.56
CA LEU A 163 -17.85 8.48 -12.50
C LEU A 163 -19.23 8.64 -11.89
N SER A 164 -19.31 9.15 -10.67
CA SER A 164 -20.58 9.53 -10.04
C SER A 164 -21.24 10.69 -10.80
N GLU A 165 -22.56 10.81 -10.71
CA GLU A 165 -23.30 11.95 -11.29
C GLU A 165 -22.74 13.27 -10.74
N GLU A 166 -22.48 13.35 -9.44
CA GLU A 166 -21.86 14.52 -8.79
C GLU A 166 -20.51 14.92 -9.41
N SER A 167 -19.72 13.95 -9.89
CA SER A 167 -18.42 14.20 -10.54
C SER A 167 -18.55 14.60 -12.00
N LEU A 168 -19.67 14.25 -12.65
CA LEU A 168 -19.93 14.59 -14.05
C LEU A 168 -20.53 15.99 -14.22
N ASP A 169 -21.13 16.53 -13.18
CA ASP A 169 -21.80 17.85 -13.18
C ASP A 169 -20.83 19.02 -12.81
N LEU A 170 -19.52 18.75 -12.72
CA LEU A 170 -18.46 19.75 -12.49
C LEU A 170 -18.06 20.48 -13.77
#